data_6a252c1545f10dfba420de6d19a7287a
#
_entry.id   6a252c1545f10dfba420de6d19a7287a
#
_cell.length_a   1.000
_cell.length_b   1.000
_cell.length_c   1.000
_cell.angle_alpha   90.00
_cell.angle_beta   90.00
_cell.angle_gamma   90.00
#
_symmetry.space_group_name_H-M   'P 1'
#
loop_
_entity.id
_entity.type
_entity.pdbx_description
1 polymer ?
#
loop_
_entity_poly.entity_id
_entity_poly.type
_entity_poly.pdbx_seq_one_letter_code
_entity_poly.pdbx_strand_id
1 'polypeptide(L)'
;MRREDEYMANYQYMMSADDVAKELDLPIHLHVSEEDVQVEKARKETGMTPFGILHEAGGFDCKVLIGHGLWIEEDDLKYLRDDTWFAFCPKTYMKLASGKGGFFDHYKKLNYGFGTDGAASSNTLNPMEQARLFGLLGKYQDRNSAAYTAEEIWKHLMASHQTFPFGSGRMKEGAP
;
A
#
# COMPACT_ATOMS: atom_id res chain seq x y z
N MET A 1 -0.64 -29.38 6.13
CA MET A 1 0.14 -29.70 4.92
C MET A 1 -0.30 -28.95 3.65
N ARG A 2 -1.54 -28.46 3.49
CA ARG A 2 -1.98 -27.76 2.26
C ARG A 2 -1.83 -26.22 2.26
N ARG A 3 -1.54 -25.57 3.37
CA ARG A 3 -1.42 -24.09 3.46
C ARG A 3 0.01 -23.54 3.30
N GLU A 4 1.02 -24.35 3.61
CA GLU A 4 2.42 -23.97 3.42
C GLU A 4 2.79 -23.95 1.92
N ASP A 5 2.29 -24.95 1.18
CA ASP A 5 2.50 -25.05 -0.26
C ASP A 5 1.84 -23.89 -1.04
N GLU A 6 0.71 -23.39 -0.54
CA GLU A 6 -0.06 -22.30 -1.16
C GLU A 6 0.64 -20.93 -0.97
N TYR A 7 1.26 -20.72 0.20
CA TYR A 7 2.02 -19.50 0.49
C TYR A 7 3.33 -19.45 -0.31
N MET A 8 4.06 -20.56 -0.38
CA MET A 8 5.29 -20.68 -1.18
C MET A 8 5.00 -20.66 -2.69
N ALA A 9 3.88 -21.22 -3.14
CA ALA A 9 3.45 -21.12 -4.53
C ALA A 9 3.13 -19.68 -4.94
N ASN A 10 2.54 -18.89 -4.04
CA ASN A 10 2.32 -17.45 -4.27
C ASN A 10 3.64 -16.68 -4.40
N TYR A 11 4.67 -17.00 -3.63
CA TYR A 11 6.01 -16.41 -3.76
C TYR A 11 6.69 -16.79 -5.08
N GLN A 12 6.64 -18.06 -5.48
CA GLN A 12 7.19 -18.49 -6.78
C GLN A 12 6.45 -17.86 -7.97
N TYR A 13 5.13 -17.64 -7.82
CA TYR A 13 4.35 -16.94 -8.83
C TYR A 13 4.72 -15.44 -8.91
N MET A 14 5.03 -14.83 -7.77
CA MET A 14 5.50 -13.44 -7.69
C MET A 14 6.87 -13.28 -8.35
N MET A 15 7.83 -14.19 -8.11
CA MET A 15 9.14 -14.16 -8.77
C MET A 15 9.04 -14.19 -10.29
N SER A 16 8.13 -14.98 -10.86
CA SER A 16 7.89 -15.00 -12.30
C SER A 16 7.24 -13.74 -12.84
N ALA A 17 6.41 -13.08 -12.03
CA ALA A 17 5.78 -11.79 -12.36
C ALA A 17 6.80 -10.64 -12.34
N ASP A 18 7.74 -10.66 -11.40
CA ASP A 18 8.82 -9.68 -11.28
C ASP A 18 9.72 -9.69 -12.51
N ASP A 19 10.12 -10.87 -13.00
CA ASP A 19 10.97 -11.01 -14.20
C ASP A 19 10.27 -10.42 -15.43
N VAL A 20 8.97 -10.70 -15.62
CA VAL A 20 8.18 -10.13 -16.71
C VAL A 20 8.00 -8.62 -16.56
N ALA A 21 7.75 -8.15 -15.34
CA ALA A 21 7.60 -6.73 -15.06
C ALA A 21 8.89 -5.94 -15.34
N LYS A 22 10.05 -6.50 -14.97
CA LYS A 22 11.37 -5.94 -15.28
C LYS A 22 11.63 -5.91 -16.79
N GLU A 23 11.34 -7.00 -17.50
CA GLU A 23 11.54 -7.09 -18.95
C GLU A 23 10.68 -6.05 -19.70
N LEU A 24 9.46 -5.82 -19.25
CA LEU A 24 8.51 -4.92 -19.88
C LEU A 24 8.47 -3.49 -19.29
N ASP A 25 9.32 -3.19 -18.29
CA ASP A 25 9.31 -1.93 -17.52
C ASP A 25 7.91 -1.56 -16.98
N LEU A 26 7.22 -2.57 -16.43
CA LEU A 26 5.88 -2.41 -15.87
C LEU A 26 5.92 -2.40 -14.33
N PRO A 27 5.05 -1.63 -13.68
CA PRO A 27 4.88 -1.71 -12.23
C PRO A 27 4.11 -2.98 -11.85
N ILE A 28 4.42 -3.51 -10.65
CA ILE A 28 3.65 -4.59 -10.03
C ILE A 28 2.69 -3.99 -8.99
N HIS A 29 1.50 -4.56 -8.90
CA HIS A 29 0.54 -4.25 -7.84
C HIS A 29 0.25 -5.50 -7.02
N LEU A 30 0.50 -5.42 -5.72
CA LEU A 30 0.32 -6.56 -4.80
C LEU A 30 -0.09 -6.08 -3.39
N HIS A 31 -0.74 -6.96 -2.62
CA HIS A 31 -1.12 -6.69 -1.23
C HIS A 31 0.00 -7.12 -0.28
N VAL A 32 0.38 -6.24 0.66
CA VAL A 32 1.42 -6.51 1.66
C VAL A 32 0.98 -5.97 3.01
N SER A 33 1.12 -6.77 4.07
CA SER A 33 0.88 -6.36 5.47
C SER A 33 -0.46 -5.63 5.66
N GLU A 34 -1.54 -6.20 5.14
CA GLU A 34 -2.88 -5.66 5.32
C GLU A 34 -3.36 -5.84 6.75
N GLU A 35 -3.04 -6.98 7.36
CA GLU A 35 -3.46 -7.35 8.71
C GLU A 35 -2.27 -7.78 9.58
N ASP A 36 -2.39 -7.59 10.90
CA ASP A 36 -1.38 -7.98 11.89
C ASP A 36 -1.07 -9.47 11.86
N VAL A 37 -2.10 -10.31 11.70
CA VAL A 37 -1.96 -11.76 11.60
C VAL A 37 -1.05 -12.20 10.44
N GLN A 38 -0.98 -11.42 9.35
CA GLN A 38 -0.06 -11.70 8.24
C GLN A 38 1.39 -11.45 8.67
N VAL A 39 1.64 -10.34 9.39
CA VAL A 39 2.97 -10.00 9.90
C VAL A 39 3.42 -11.03 10.95
N GLU A 40 2.56 -11.37 11.91
CA GLU A 40 2.84 -12.39 12.93
C GLU A 40 3.15 -13.75 12.30
N LYS A 41 2.36 -14.18 11.32
CA LYS A 41 2.57 -15.43 10.60
C LYS A 41 3.91 -15.43 9.86
N ALA A 42 4.19 -14.39 9.08
CA ALA A 42 5.43 -14.24 8.34
C ALA A 42 6.66 -14.33 9.29
N ARG A 43 6.63 -13.58 10.39
CA ARG A 43 7.70 -13.62 11.39
C ARG A 43 7.90 -15.00 12.02
N LYS A 44 6.81 -15.69 12.35
CA LYS A 44 6.85 -17.03 12.94
C LYS A 44 7.45 -18.05 11.99
N GLU A 45 7.14 -17.96 10.70
CA GLU A 45 7.52 -18.94 9.68
C GLU A 45 8.93 -18.67 9.12
N THR A 46 9.30 -17.38 8.97
CA THR A 46 10.54 -17.00 8.26
C THR A 46 11.48 -16.13 9.09
N GLY A 47 11.04 -15.61 10.22
CA GLY A 47 11.79 -14.60 11.00
C GLY A 47 11.71 -13.18 10.43
N MET A 48 11.02 -12.97 9.32
CA MET A 48 10.93 -11.69 8.58
C MET A 48 9.51 -11.14 8.55
N THR A 49 9.38 -9.85 8.27
CA THR A 49 8.11 -9.24 7.91
C THR A 49 7.71 -9.60 6.47
N PRO A 50 6.45 -9.41 6.05
CA PRO A 50 6.06 -9.56 4.63
C PRO A 50 6.88 -8.67 3.68
N PHE A 51 7.26 -7.45 4.11
CA PHE A 51 8.15 -6.58 3.34
C PHE A 51 9.56 -7.15 3.20
N GLY A 52 10.11 -7.71 4.29
CA GLY A 52 11.41 -8.39 4.26
C GLY A 52 11.41 -9.58 3.32
N ILE A 53 10.35 -10.39 3.35
CA ILE A 53 10.21 -11.54 2.45
C ILE A 53 10.10 -11.07 0.99
N LEU A 54 9.30 -10.02 0.73
CA LEU A 54 9.17 -9.45 -0.61
C LEU A 54 10.51 -8.93 -1.14
N HIS A 55 11.30 -8.29 -0.28
CA HIS A 55 12.65 -7.82 -0.62
C HIS A 55 13.58 -8.98 -0.99
N GLU A 56 13.65 -10.02 -0.17
CA GLU A 56 14.48 -11.21 -0.44
C GLU A 56 14.05 -11.93 -1.74
N ALA A 57 12.79 -11.86 -2.10
CA ALA A 57 12.26 -12.40 -3.35
C ALA A 57 12.53 -11.50 -4.58
N GLY A 58 13.18 -10.33 -4.41
CA GLY A 58 13.43 -9.38 -5.49
C GLY A 58 12.25 -8.49 -5.87
N GLY A 59 11.15 -8.53 -5.09
CA GLY A 59 9.91 -7.81 -5.42
C GLY A 59 10.04 -6.29 -5.43
N PHE A 60 11.15 -5.74 -4.91
CA PHE A 60 11.46 -4.32 -5.00
C PHE A 60 12.48 -3.99 -6.14
N ASP A 61 12.82 -4.93 -7.00
CA ASP A 61 13.72 -4.65 -8.13
C ASP A 61 13.01 -3.90 -9.29
N CYS A 62 11.69 -3.86 -9.30
CA CYS A 62 10.86 -3.06 -10.22
C CYS A 62 10.01 -2.04 -9.45
N LYS A 63 9.20 -1.25 -10.16
CA LYS A 63 8.22 -0.34 -9.55
C LYS A 63 7.11 -1.15 -8.89
N VAL A 64 6.77 -0.79 -7.66
CA VAL A 64 5.75 -1.52 -6.89
C VAL A 64 4.68 -0.56 -6.39
N LEU A 65 3.42 -0.94 -6.60
CA LEU A 65 2.27 -0.39 -5.90
C LEU A 65 1.83 -1.39 -4.84
N ILE A 66 2.05 -1.04 -3.59
CA ILE A 66 1.62 -1.83 -2.43
C ILE A 66 0.14 -1.54 -2.15
N GLY A 67 -0.70 -2.55 -2.27
CA GLY A 67 -2.04 -2.50 -1.69
C GLY A 67 -1.92 -2.60 -0.16
N HIS A 68 -2.56 -1.68 0.53
CA HIS A 68 -2.59 -1.54 1.98
C HIS A 68 -1.27 -1.10 2.63
N GLY A 69 -0.36 -2.01 2.97
CA GLY A 69 0.82 -1.69 3.78
C GLY A 69 0.45 -1.15 5.17
N LEU A 70 -0.74 -1.47 5.67
CA LEU A 70 -1.27 -0.93 6.95
C LEU A 70 -0.34 -1.25 8.12
N TRP A 71 0.19 -2.47 8.16
CA TRP A 71 1.05 -2.97 9.23
C TRP A 71 2.54 -2.92 8.86
N ILE A 72 2.95 -1.87 8.10
CA ILE A 72 4.36 -1.58 7.85
C ILE A 72 5.06 -1.19 9.15
N GLU A 73 6.29 -1.62 9.34
CA GLU A 73 7.12 -1.31 10.50
C GLU A 73 8.28 -0.36 10.12
N GLU A 74 8.90 0.29 11.12
CA GLU A 74 10.05 1.19 10.87
C GLU A 74 11.18 0.48 10.11
N ASP A 75 11.47 -0.78 10.48
CA ASP A 75 12.53 -1.57 9.84
C ASP A 75 12.22 -1.95 8.38
N ASP A 76 10.96 -1.88 7.97
CA ASP A 76 10.57 -2.16 6.58
C ASP A 76 10.89 -1.02 5.64
N LEU A 77 11.00 0.22 6.15
CA LEU A 77 11.25 1.41 5.34
C LEU A 77 12.56 1.30 4.54
N LYS A 78 13.55 0.57 5.05
CA LYS A 78 14.83 0.36 4.36
C LYS A 78 14.73 -0.46 3.08
N TYR A 79 13.65 -1.23 2.89
CA TYR A 79 13.42 -2.03 1.70
C TYR A 79 12.73 -1.26 0.58
N LEU A 80 12.09 -0.13 0.91
CA LEU A 80 11.34 0.67 -0.05
C LEU A 80 12.28 1.45 -0.97
N ARG A 81 11.89 1.54 -2.23
CA ARG A 81 12.52 2.43 -3.21
C ARG A 81 11.82 3.78 -3.20
N ASP A 82 12.49 4.81 -3.74
CA ASP A 82 11.92 6.15 -3.90
C ASP A 82 10.66 6.16 -4.78
N ASP A 83 10.52 5.15 -5.66
CA ASP A 83 9.37 4.97 -6.55
C ASP A 83 8.39 3.87 -6.10
N THR A 84 8.48 3.40 -4.85
CA THR A 84 7.47 2.54 -4.23
C THR A 84 6.27 3.38 -3.79
N TRP A 85 5.07 2.94 -4.17
CA TRP A 85 3.80 3.61 -3.84
C TRP A 85 2.87 2.72 -3.05
N PHE A 86 1.99 3.36 -2.28
CA PHE A 86 0.97 2.68 -1.48
C PHE A 86 -0.43 3.10 -1.92
N ALA A 87 -1.32 2.13 -2.10
CA ALA A 87 -2.76 2.33 -2.23
C ALA A 87 -3.41 2.13 -0.85
N PHE A 88 -3.61 3.23 -0.12
CA PHE A 88 -4.14 3.19 1.24
C PHE A 88 -5.67 3.23 1.25
N CYS A 89 -6.32 2.29 1.95
CA CYS A 89 -7.76 2.04 1.89
C CYS A 89 -8.45 2.21 3.26
N PRO A 90 -8.51 3.43 3.82
CA PRO A 90 -8.94 3.66 5.21
C PRO A 90 -10.33 3.10 5.55
N LYS A 91 -11.27 3.16 4.60
CA LYS A 91 -12.63 2.65 4.83
C LYS A 91 -12.66 1.14 5.03
N THR A 92 -11.87 0.41 4.24
CA THR A 92 -11.71 -1.04 4.38
C THR A 92 -11.20 -1.37 5.77
N TYR A 93 -10.14 -0.72 6.24
CA TYR A 93 -9.56 -0.99 7.56
C TYR A 93 -10.54 -0.70 8.70
N MET A 94 -11.31 0.38 8.59
CA MET A 94 -12.34 0.71 9.57
C MET A 94 -13.49 -0.30 9.54
N LYS A 95 -13.94 -0.69 8.36
CA LYS A 95 -15.07 -1.62 8.19
C LYS A 95 -14.72 -3.04 8.65
N LEU A 96 -13.51 -3.51 8.32
CA LEU A 96 -13.04 -4.85 8.65
C LEU A 96 -12.35 -4.92 10.01
N ALA A 97 -12.22 -3.78 10.70
CA ALA A 97 -11.54 -3.66 11.99
C ALA A 97 -10.08 -4.15 11.95
N SER A 98 -9.36 -3.87 10.86
CA SER A 98 -7.97 -4.29 10.63
C SER A 98 -6.95 -3.62 11.58
N GLY A 99 -7.40 -2.81 12.52
CA GLY A 99 -6.56 -2.15 13.51
C GLY A 99 -5.96 -0.82 13.06
N LYS A 100 -5.02 -0.29 13.86
CA LYS A 100 -4.34 0.98 13.58
C LYS A 100 -3.22 0.81 12.55
N GLY A 101 -2.44 -0.26 12.70
CA GLY A 101 -1.22 -0.49 11.93
C GLY A 101 -0.13 0.56 12.14
N GLY A 102 1.01 0.39 11.49
CA GLY A 102 2.15 1.31 11.52
C GLY A 102 2.13 2.39 10.44
N PHE A 103 1.24 2.29 9.44
CA PHE A 103 1.18 3.24 8.33
C PHE A 103 1.03 4.70 8.80
N PHE A 104 0.16 4.97 9.77
CA PHE A 104 -0.06 6.32 10.30
C PHE A 104 1.17 6.87 11.03
N ASP A 105 2.05 6.02 11.55
CA ASP A 105 3.29 6.45 12.19
C ASP A 105 4.36 6.84 11.15
N HIS A 106 4.24 6.32 9.93
CA HIS A 106 5.23 6.48 8.86
C HIS A 106 4.76 7.23 7.60
N TYR A 107 3.47 7.57 7.49
CA TYR A 107 2.85 8.09 6.26
C TYR A 107 3.59 9.26 5.62
N LYS A 108 4.26 10.11 6.41
CA LYS A 108 5.05 11.25 5.91
C LYS A 108 6.33 10.84 5.18
N LYS A 109 6.79 9.60 5.39
CA LYS A 109 7.97 9.03 4.73
C LYS A 109 7.60 8.19 3.50
N LEU A 110 6.30 7.99 3.23
CA LEU A 110 5.79 7.10 2.20
C LEU A 110 5.19 7.89 1.03
N ASN A 111 5.36 7.35 -0.18
CA ASN A 111 4.56 7.80 -1.32
C ASN A 111 3.24 7.02 -1.30
N TYR A 112 2.13 7.71 -1.18
CA TYR A 112 0.83 7.04 -1.14
C TYR A 112 -0.25 7.83 -1.87
N GLY A 113 -1.24 7.09 -2.32
CA GLY A 113 -2.53 7.58 -2.78
C GLY A 113 -3.65 6.81 -2.10
N PHE A 114 -4.89 7.08 -2.49
CA PHE A 114 -6.04 6.43 -1.90
C PHE A 114 -6.62 5.38 -2.84
N GLY A 115 -6.63 4.14 -2.37
CA GLY A 115 -7.34 3.03 -2.98
C GLY A 115 -8.73 2.86 -2.40
N THR A 116 -9.64 2.31 -3.18
CA THR A 116 -11.01 2.02 -2.72
C THR A 116 -11.17 0.61 -2.22
N ASP A 117 -10.21 -0.25 -2.54
CA ASP A 117 -10.36 -1.68 -2.38
C ASP A 117 -11.60 -2.21 -3.14
N GLY A 118 -11.98 -3.46 -2.95
CA GLY A 118 -13.15 -4.05 -3.56
C GLY A 118 -14.47 -3.48 -3.01
N ALA A 119 -15.53 -3.52 -3.82
CA ALA A 119 -16.86 -3.05 -3.40
C ALA A 119 -17.41 -3.86 -2.21
N ALA A 120 -17.01 -5.11 -2.05
CA ALA A 120 -17.37 -5.94 -0.89
C ALA A 120 -16.70 -5.45 0.40
N SER A 121 -15.44 -4.99 0.31
CA SER A 121 -14.65 -4.52 1.45
C SER A 121 -15.04 -3.11 1.88
N SER A 122 -15.25 -2.18 0.94
CA SER A 122 -15.51 -0.76 1.26
C SER A 122 -16.93 -0.28 0.97
N ASN A 123 -17.78 -1.07 0.30
CA ASN A 123 -19.14 -0.75 -0.15
C ASN A 123 -19.26 0.37 -1.18
N THR A 124 -18.23 1.15 -1.42
CA THR A 124 -18.21 2.24 -2.40
C THR A 124 -16.85 2.28 -3.11
N LEU A 125 -16.86 2.70 -4.36
CA LEU A 125 -15.65 2.91 -5.16
C LEU A 125 -15.37 4.42 -5.27
N ASN A 126 -15.25 5.08 -4.10
CA ASN A 126 -15.12 6.53 -4.02
C ASN A 126 -13.79 6.93 -3.34
N PRO A 127 -12.75 7.32 -4.11
CA PRO A 127 -11.46 7.72 -3.55
C PRO A 127 -11.53 9.02 -2.71
N MET A 128 -12.50 9.91 -2.98
CA MET A 128 -12.72 11.11 -2.16
C MET A 128 -13.20 10.76 -0.75
N GLU A 129 -14.01 9.72 -0.62
CA GLU A 129 -14.43 9.20 0.68
C GLU A 129 -13.25 8.61 1.44
N GLN A 130 -12.38 7.87 0.78
CA GLN A 130 -11.15 7.34 1.38
C GLN A 130 -10.26 8.47 1.91
N ALA A 131 -10.02 9.49 1.10
CA ALA A 131 -9.25 10.66 1.48
C ALA A 131 -9.82 11.39 2.71
N ARG A 132 -11.14 11.57 2.76
CA ARG A 132 -11.83 12.15 3.90
C ARG A 132 -11.68 11.31 5.16
N LEU A 133 -11.87 9.99 5.05
CA LEU A 133 -11.74 9.07 6.18
C LEU A 133 -10.30 9.01 6.71
N PHE A 134 -9.30 9.03 5.82
CA PHE A 134 -7.90 9.14 6.21
C PHE A 134 -7.65 10.35 7.10
N GLY A 135 -8.10 11.53 6.69
CA GLY A 135 -7.91 12.75 7.45
C GLY A 135 -8.59 12.73 8.81
N LEU A 136 -9.82 12.19 8.89
CA LEU A 136 -10.55 12.09 10.15
C LEU A 136 -9.94 11.06 11.09
N LEU A 137 -9.57 9.89 10.55
CA LEU A 137 -8.97 8.81 11.32
C LEU A 137 -7.60 9.21 11.86
N GLY A 138 -6.76 9.82 11.02
CA GLY A 138 -5.43 10.29 11.43
C GLY A 138 -5.51 11.37 12.52
N LYS A 139 -6.38 12.39 12.37
CA LYS A 139 -6.61 13.40 13.42
C LYS A 139 -7.06 12.79 14.74
N TYR A 140 -7.95 11.80 14.68
CA TYR A 140 -8.46 11.12 15.85
C TYR A 140 -7.36 10.30 16.55
N GLN A 141 -6.57 9.55 15.78
CA GLN A 141 -5.48 8.73 16.33
C GLN A 141 -4.36 9.58 16.93
N ASP A 142 -3.93 10.61 16.24
CA ASP A 142 -2.85 11.50 16.66
C ASP A 142 -3.29 12.53 17.70
N ARG A 143 -4.60 12.64 17.95
CA ARG A 143 -5.20 13.66 18.81
C ARG A 143 -4.75 15.08 18.43
N ASN A 144 -4.59 15.33 17.14
CA ASN A 144 -4.12 16.59 16.57
C ASN A 144 -5.03 17.08 15.45
N SER A 145 -5.82 18.10 15.74
CA SER A 145 -6.75 18.69 14.76
C SER A 145 -6.06 19.47 13.65
N ALA A 146 -4.82 19.89 13.84
CA ALA A 146 -4.03 20.63 12.84
C ALA A 146 -3.27 19.73 11.85
N ALA A 147 -3.10 18.44 12.18
CA ALA A 147 -2.50 17.48 11.26
C ALA A 147 -3.49 17.07 10.14
N TYR A 148 -3.00 16.38 9.12
CA TYR A 148 -3.82 15.87 8.01
C TYR A 148 -4.66 16.97 7.37
N THR A 149 -3.99 18.04 6.90
CA THR A 149 -4.66 19.19 6.28
C THR A 149 -5.36 18.80 4.98
N ALA A 150 -6.38 19.53 4.59
CA ALA A 150 -7.07 19.30 3.33
C ALA A 150 -6.14 19.43 2.12
N GLU A 151 -5.17 20.36 2.18
CA GLU A 151 -4.17 20.52 1.12
C GLU A 151 -3.26 19.29 1.00
N GLU A 152 -2.75 18.76 2.12
CA GLU A 152 -1.93 17.56 2.15
C GLU A 152 -2.69 16.36 1.59
N ILE A 153 -3.91 16.13 2.08
CA ILE A 153 -4.77 15.03 1.64
C ILE A 153 -5.08 15.15 0.14
N TRP A 154 -5.36 16.35 -0.34
CA TRP A 154 -5.63 16.60 -1.76
C TRP A 154 -4.43 16.28 -2.64
N LYS A 155 -3.21 16.64 -2.20
CA LYS A 155 -1.98 16.28 -2.92
C LYS A 155 -1.84 14.78 -3.08
N HIS A 156 -2.08 14.01 -2.03
CA HIS A 156 -2.01 12.54 -2.07
C HIS A 156 -3.14 11.93 -2.90
N LEU A 157 -4.34 12.48 -2.84
CA LEU A 157 -5.45 12.03 -3.70
C LEU A 157 -5.12 12.19 -5.19
N MET A 158 -4.48 13.30 -5.55
CA MET A 158 -4.10 13.59 -6.93
C MET A 158 -2.77 12.95 -7.35
N ALA A 159 -2.00 12.41 -6.42
CA ALA A 159 -0.68 11.83 -6.70
C ALA A 159 -0.74 10.39 -7.21
N SER A 160 -1.85 9.69 -7.03
CA SER A 160 -1.99 8.26 -7.36
C SER A 160 -1.73 7.92 -8.84
N HIS A 161 -1.82 8.91 -9.75
CA HIS A 161 -1.45 8.73 -11.16
C HIS A 161 0.07 8.54 -11.37
N GLN A 162 0.92 8.89 -10.40
CA GLN A 162 2.37 8.79 -10.54
C GLN A 162 2.88 7.35 -10.49
N THR A 163 2.07 6.42 -10.01
CA THR A 163 2.39 4.99 -10.00
C THR A 163 2.40 4.38 -11.39
N PHE A 164 1.54 4.87 -12.27
CA PHE A 164 1.35 4.35 -13.61
C PHE A 164 1.66 5.41 -14.66
N PRO A 165 2.23 5.06 -15.81
CA PRO A 165 2.58 6.01 -16.88
C PRO A 165 1.36 6.59 -17.62
N PHE A 166 0.16 6.38 -17.12
CA PHE A 166 -1.10 6.75 -17.78
C PHE A 166 -1.71 7.99 -17.11
N GLY A 167 -1.57 9.12 -17.75
CA GLY A 167 -2.20 10.36 -17.32
C GLY A 167 -1.31 11.23 -16.41
N SER A 168 -1.56 12.53 -16.45
CA SER A 168 -0.79 13.52 -15.69
C SER A 168 -1.39 13.86 -14.33
N GLY A 169 -2.62 13.42 -14.03
CA GLY A 169 -3.39 13.84 -12.86
C GLY A 169 -3.64 15.34 -12.79
N ARG A 170 -3.49 16.04 -13.90
CA ARG A 170 -3.62 17.50 -14.01
C ARG A 170 -4.67 17.86 -15.05
N MET A 171 -5.57 18.76 -14.68
CA MET A 171 -6.46 19.41 -15.65
C MET A 171 -5.69 20.49 -16.41
N LYS A 172 -5.02 20.10 -17.48
CA LYS A 172 -4.24 20.98 -18.36
C LYS A 172 -4.55 20.60 -19.80
N GLU A 173 -4.72 21.59 -20.66
CA GLU A 173 -4.92 21.38 -22.10
C GLU A 173 -3.77 20.55 -22.69
N GLY A 174 -4.11 19.48 -23.43
CA GLY A 174 -3.15 18.54 -24.00
C GLY A 174 -2.56 17.52 -23.02
N ALA A 175 -2.99 17.49 -21.76
CA ALA A 175 -2.62 16.42 -20.83
C ALA A 175 -3.38 15.13 -21.18
N PRO A 176 -2.72 13.93 -21.07
CA PRO A 176 -3.39 12.65 -21.29
C PRO A 176 -4.44 12.35 -20.22
#